data_d17415d90a1ae5a912e1cbb3f39878bc
#
_entry.id   d17415d90a1ae5a912e1cbb3f39878bc
#
_cell.length_a   1.000
_cell.length_b   1.000
_cell.length_c   1.000
_cell.angle_alpha   90.00
_cell.angle_beta   90.00
_cell.angle_gamma   90.00
#
_symmetry.space_group_name_H-M   'P 1'
#
loop_
_entity.id
_entity.type
_entity.pdbx_description
1 polymer ?
#
loop_
_entity_poly.entity_id
_entity_poly.type
_entity_poly.pdbx_seq_one_letter_code
_entity_poly.pdbx_strand_id
1 'polypeptide(L)'
;MKQLELMMQWINHTHRLLARNEETRKIWEMPVLQDALQAPFLMHGILAFSALHLSELSASKSNNRASEWLNTAIAHKNTALSMFSEQLSNISQVNVKAMVSFASLAVVFSFASARNFGPSQQEGPSLDALIHIFTLTRGVQQVVNAETAFLFASNLGPLFNIKPPDTPMPAQFQSAFQRLEKLNFDCSHQSTAHDMAPYELAITRLRQLAPFTFAEPTSLTLVGGFAIRAPEEFMEDLKNSRPFALVVLAHYCVFLHMARENWCVGPWGSIVLREISQILAPEWRPHIEWALEQVS
;
A
#
# COMPACT_ATOMS: atom_id res chain seq x y z
N MET A 1 -20.19 -15.16 19.50
CA MET A 1 -19.04 -14.80 20.35
C MET A 1 -17.84 -14.30 19.53
N LYS A 2 -17.32 -15.06 18.51
CA LYS A 2 -16.17 -14.63 17.69
C LYS A 2 -16.32 -13.24 17.06
N GLN A 3 -17.47 -12.89 16.51
CA GLN A 3 -17.68 -11.56 15.89
C GLN A 3 -17.55 -10.39 16.88
N LEU A 4 -18.02 -10.58 18.12
CA LEU A 4 -17.84 -9.57 19.17
C LEU A 4 -16.37 -9.40 19.54
N GLU A 5 -15.60 -10.47 19.59
CA GLU A 5 -14.14 -10.43 19.83
C GLU A 5 -13.43 -9.64 18.71
N LEU A 6 -13.83 -9.85 17.45
CA LEU A 6 -13.30 -9.11 16.30
C LEU A 6 -13.67 -7.61 16.33
N MET A 7 -14.89 -7.29 16.72
CA MET A 7 -15.32 -5.89 16.89
C MET A 7 -14.55 -5.21 18.03
N MET A 8 -14.35 -5.88 19.16
CA MET A 8 -13.54 -5.37 20.26
C MET A 8 -12.07 -5.15 19.83
N GLN A 9 -11.53 -6.09 19.02
CA GLN A 9 -10.20 -5.96 18.47
C GLN A 9 -10.09 -4.72 17.54
N TRP A 10 -11.11 -4.48 16.70
CA TRP A 10 -11.16 -3.28 15.87
C TRP A 10 -11.12 -2.00 16.71
N ILE A 11 -12.08 -1.87 17.64
CA ILE A 11 -12.28 -0.65 18.44
C ILE A 11 -11.05 -0.34 19.32
N ASN A 12 -10.40 -1.37 19.87
CA ASN A 12 -9.29 -1.14 20.79
C ASN A 12 -7.93 -1.00 20.09
N HIS A 13 -7.73 -1.67 18.95
CA HIS A 13 -6.39 -1.86 18.38
C HIS A 13 -6.31 -1.67 16.86
N THR A 14 -7.13 -2.40 16.07
CA THR A 14 -6.86 -2.59 14.65
C THR A 14 -7.02 -1.32 13.82
N HIS A 15 -8.03 -0.49 14.12
CA HIS A 15 -8.27 0.77 13.40
C HIS A 15 -7.06 1.72 13.40
N ARG A 16 -6.22 1.65 14.44
CA ARG A 16 -5.03 2.51 14.61
C ARG A 16 -3.97 2.26 13.54
N LEU A 17 -3.92 1.05 13.00
CA LEU A 17 -2.95 0.65 11.98
C LEU A 17 -3.17 1.33 10.62
N LEU A 18 -4.38 1.86 10.41
CA LEU A 18 -4.78 2.55 9.18
C LEU A 18 -4.60 4.07 9.29
N ALA A 19 -4.36 4.55 10.49
CA ALA A 19 -4.27 5.97 10.79
C ALA A 19 -2.88 6.52 10.44
N ARG A 20 -2.85 7.75 9.92
CA ARG A 20 -1.61 8.54 9.80
C ARG A 20 -1.35 9.37 11.04
N ASN A 21 -2.42 9.89 11.63
CA ASN A 21 -2.41 10.80 12.76
C ASN A 21 -3.70 10.64 13.58
N GLU A 22 -3.83 11.43 14.63
CA GLU A 22 -4.98 11.37 15.55
C GLU A 22 -6.31 11.71 14.85
N GLU A 23 -6.32 12.62 13.88
CA GLU A 23 -7.52 12.97 13.12
C GLU A 23 -8.02 11.79 12.28
N THR A 24 -7.13 11.18 11.51
CA THR A 24 -7.47 10.00 10.69
C THR A 24 -7.75 8.77 11.54
N ARG A 25 -7.14 8.65 12.74
CA ARG A 25 -7.46 7.60 13.70
C ARG A 25 -8.93 7.63 14.12
N LYS A 26 -9.44 8.82 14.48
CA LYS A 26 -10.84 8.99 14.86
C LYS A 26 -11.80 8.63 13.74
N ILE A 27 -11.41 8.84 12.47
CA ILE A 27 -12.24 8.46 11.31
C ILE A 27 -12.35 6.94 11.21
N TRP A 28 -11.24 6.22 11.33
CA TRP A 28 -11.25 4.75 11.28
C TRP A 28 -11.94 4.13 12.51
N GLU A 29 -11.87 4.78 13.66
CA GLU A 29 -12.49 4.32 14.90
C GLU A 29 -14.02 4.34 14.84
N MET A 30 -14.63 5.43 14.39
CA MET A 30 -16.07 5.66 14.50
C MET A 30 -16.80 5.89 13.17
N PRO A 31 -16.52 6.91 12.36
CA PRO A 31 -17.21 7.15 11.10
C PRO A 31 -17.24 5.94 10.17
N VAL A 32 -16.09 5.29 9.96
CA VAL A 32 -16.00 4.09 9.11
C VAL A 32 -16.80 2.94 9.71
N LEU A 33 -16.79 2.77 11.02
CA LEU A 33 -17.59 1.75 11.69
C LEU A 33 -19.10 2.01 11.57
N GLN A 34 -19.51 3.27 11.66
CA GLN A 34 -20.91 3.66 11.44
C GLN A 34 -21.37 3.38 9.99
N ASP A 35 -20.53 3.69 9.00
CA ASP A 35 -20.82 3.36 7.61
C ASP A 35 -20.91 1.83 7.42
N ALA A 36 -20.10 1.04 8.14
CA ALA A 36 -20.13 -0.42 8.08
C ALA A 36 -21.43 -1.05 8.61
N LEU A 37 -22.15 -0.39 9.52
CA LEU A 37 -23.46 -0.85 9.99
C LEU A 37 -24.52 -0.86 8.88
N GLN A 38 -24.34 -0.04 7.85
CA GLN A 38 -25.24 0.06 6.70
C GLN A 38 -24.66 -0.63 5.44
N ALA A 39 -23.40 -1.04 5.47
CA ALA A 39 -22.69 -1.65 4.35
C ALA A 39 -22.06 -2.99 4.75
N PRO A 40 -22.78 -4.13 4.57
CA PRO A 40 -22.31 -5.44 5.01
C PRO A 40 -20.93 -5.82 4.48
N PHE A 41 -20.57 -5.46 3.25
CA PHE A 41 -19.24 -5.72 2.71
C PHE A 41 -18.13 -5.02 3.50
N LEU A 42 -18.37 -3.77 3.96
CA LEU A 42 -17.41 -3.04 4.79
C LEU A 42 -17.30 -3.67 6.19
N MET A 43 -18.43 -4.08 6.78
CA MET A 43 -18.42 -4.79 8.06
C MET A 43 -17.60 -6.09 7.95
N HIS A 44 -17.81 -6.88 6.91
CA HIS A 44 -17.01 -8.07 6.67
C HIS A 44 -15.52 -7.72 6.45
N GLY A 45 -15.20 -6.61 5.79
CA GLY A 45 -13.81 -6.11 5.65
C GLY A 45 -13.16 -5.78 7.00
N ILE A 46 -13.87 -5.10 7.87
CA ILE A 46 -13.44 -4.77 9.24
C ILE A 46 -13.17 -6.06 10.04
N LEU A 47 -14.09 -7.00 10.00
CA LEU A 47 -13.95 -8.29 10.71
C LEU A 47 -12.79 -9.11 10.14
N ALA A 48 -12.61 -9.10 8.81
CA ALA A 48 -11.50 -9.78 8.16
C ALA A 48 -10.14 -9.22 8.63
N PHE A 49 -9.99 -7.90 8.64
CA PHE A 49 -8.74 -7.26 9.03
C PHE A 49 -8.45 -7.42 10.54
N SER A 50 -9.49 -7.37 11.37
CA SER A 50 -9.37 -7.66 12.80
C SER A 50 -8.94 -9.10 13.06
N ALA A 51 -9.48 -10.07 12.33
CA ALA A 51 -9.10 -11.47 12.43
C ALA A 51 -7.64 -11.70 11.98
N LEU A 52 -7.21 -11.04 10.89
CA LEU A 52 -5.82 -11.10 10.43
C LEU A 52 -4.85 -10.54 11.48
N HIS A 53 -5.21 -9.43 12.13
CA HIS A 53 -4.42 -8.84 13.21
C HIS A 53 -4.34 -9.79 14.42
N LEU A 54 -5.44 -10.44 14.82
CA LEU A 54 -5.43 -11.45 15.88
C LEU A 54 -4.59 -12.69 15.50
N SER A 55 -4.58 -13.08 14.23
CA SER A 55 -3.71 -14.16 13.74
C SER A 55 -2.24 -13.80 13.97
N GLU A 56 -1.82 -12.61 13.59
CA GLU A 56 -0.45 -12.10 13.81
C GLU A 56 -0.07 -12.10 15.30
N LEU A 57 -0.93 -11.51 16.15
CA LEU A 57 -0.71 -11.48 17.61
C LEU A 57 -0.68 -12.86 18.27
N SER A 58 -1.28 -13.86 17.61
CA SER A 58 -1.32 -15.23 18.11
C SER A 58 -0.17 -16.09 17.58
N ALA A 59 0.53 -15.68 16.53
CA ALA A 59 1.58 -16.45 15.89
C ALA A 59 2.75 -16.80 16.84
N SER A 60 3.07 -15.90 17.78
CA SER A 60 4.13 -16.09 18.77
C SER A 60 3.76 -17.08 19.91
N LYS A 61 2.49 -17.50 20.01
CA LYS A 61 1.97 -18.28 21.15
C LYS A 61 1.86 -19.79 20.89
N SER A 62 2.42 -20.31 19.81
CA SER A 62 2.51 -21.75 19.47
C SER A 62 1.21 -22.56 19.63
N ASN A 63 0.06 -21.96 19.33
CA ASN A 63 -1.23 -22.64 19.41
C ASN A 63 -2.02 -22.50 18.09
N ASN A 64 -2.99 -23.39 17.86
CA ASN A 64 -3.84 -23.42 16.67
C ASN A 64 -4.69 -22.14 16.45
N ARG A 65 -4.70 -21.19 17.39
CA ARG A 65 -5.52 -19.96 17.29
C ARG A 65 -5.11 -19.05 16.15
N ALA A 66 -3.80 -18.99 15.82
CA ALA A 66 -3.33 -18.18 14.68
C ALA A 66 -3.97 -18.65 13.36
N SER A 67 -3.95 -19.98 13.11
CA SER A 67 -4.57 -20.57 11.92
C SER A 67 -6.09 -20.40 11.89
N GLU A 68 -6.76 -20.53 13.05
CA GLU A 68 -8.20 -20.31 13.16
C GLU A 68 -8.58 -18.86 12.81
N TRP A 69 -7.81 -17.88 13.29
CA TRP A 69 -8.02 -16.47 12.97
C TRP A 69 -7.72 -16.18 11.51
N LEU A 70 -6.66 -16.77 10.94
CA LEU A 70 -6.35 -16.64 9.53
C LEU A 70 -7.49 -17.15 8.65
N ASN A 71 -8.02 -18.34 8.94
CA ASN A 71 -9.17 -18.90 8.22
C ASN A 71 -10.42 -18.01 8.36
N THR A 72 -10.64 -17.43 9.54
CA THR A 72 -11.73 -16.49 9.78
C THR A 72 -11.54 -15.22 8.95
N ALA A 73 -10.31 -14.68 8.86
CA ALA A 73 -9.96 -13.51 8.06
C ALA A 73 -10.24 -13.76 6.58
N ILE A 74 -9.80 -14.90 6.04
CA ILE A 74 -10.02 -15.30 4.64
C ILE A 74 -11.52 -15.43 4.33
N ALA A 75 -12.28 -16.08 5.21
CA ALA A 75 -13.72 -16.25 5.01
C ALA A 75 -14.45 -14.89 4.94
N HIS A 76 -14.18 -14.00 5.89
CA HIS A 76 -14.76 -12.66 5.89
C HIS A 76 -14.31 -11.82 4.69
N LYS A 77 -13.02 -11.87 4.31
CA LYS A 77 -12.50 -11.19 3.11
C LYS A 77 -13.24 -11.65 1.84
N ASN A 78 -13.41 -12.94 1.65
CA ASN A 78 -14.06 -13.47 0.45
C ASN A 78 -15.53 -13.04 0.38
N THR A 79 -16.26 -13.09 1.50
CA THR A 79 -17.63 -12.58 1.59
C THR A 79 -17.69 -11.07 1.25
N ALA A 80 -16.78 -10.29 1.83
CA ALA A 80 -16.70 -8.85 1.57
C ALA A 80 -16.45 -8.53 0.09
N LEU A 81 -15.49 -9.23 -0.53
CA LEU A 81 -15.15 -9.03 -1.95
C LEU A 81 -16.31 -9.38 -2.88
N SER A 82 -17.04 -10.47 -2.62
CA SER A 82 -18.23 -10.84 -3.40
C SER A 82 -19.27 -9.73 -3.35
N MET A 83 -19.65 -9.28 -2.15
CA MET A 83 -20.64 -8.22 -1.98
C MET A 83 -20.17 -6.86 -2.54
N PHE A 84 -18.88 -6.53 -2.41
CA PHE A 84 -18.29 -5.30 -2.93
C PHE A 84 -18.32 -5.27 -4.46
N SER A 85 -18.00 -6.39 -5.12
CA SER A 85 -17.97 -6.49 -6.58
C SER A 85 -19.34 -6.19 -7.21
N GLU A 86 -20.42 -6.56 -6.54
CA GLU A 86 -21.80 -6.26 -6.97
C GLU A 86 -22.11 -4.76 -6.94
N GLN A 87 -21.41 -3.98 -6.11
CA GLN A 87 -21.61 -2.53 -5.98
C GLN A 87 -20.79 -1.70 -6.97
N LEU A 88 -19.76 -2.27 -7.60
CA LEU A 88 -18.83 -1.52 -8.47
C LEU A 88 -19.50 -0.88 -9.68
N SER A 89 -20.57 -1.46 -10.18
CA SER A 89 -21.36 -0.91 -11.31
C SER A 89 -22.30 0.23 -10.90
N ASN A 90 -22.47 0.49 -9.61
CA ASN A 90 -23.45 1.45 -9.10
C ASN A 90 -22.91 2.30 -7.95
N ILE A 91 -21.78 2.98 -8.19
CA ILE A 91 -21.17 3.88 -7.21
C ILE A 91 -21.97 5.18 -7.17
N SER A 92 -22.31 5.62 -5.96
CA SER A 92 -23.08 6.84 -5.69
C SER A 92 -22.74 7.42 -4.32
N GLN A 93 -23.22 8.63 -4.02
CA GLN A 93 -23.02 9.27 -2.71
C GLN A 93 -23.54 8.42 -1.54
N VAL A 94 -24.47 7.50 -1.78
CA VAL A 94 -25.03 6.62 -0.74
C VAL A 94 -24.03 5.58 -0.28
N ASN A 95 -23.24 5.01 -1.18
CA ASN A 95 -22.34 3.88 -0.88
C ASN A 95 -20.84 4.20 -0.99
N VAL A 96 -20.45 5.32 -1.62
CA VAL A 96 -19.04 5.60 -1.95
C VAL A 96 -18.14 5.68 -0.70
N LYS A 97 -18.62 6.17 0.43
CA LYS A 97 -17.83 6.21 1.67
C LYS A 97 -17.46 4.81 2.15
N ALA A 98 -18.44 3.90 2.17
CA ALA A 98 -18.22 2.52 2.53
C ALA A 98 -17.32 1.81 1.50
N MET A 99 -17.51 2.10 0.20
CA MET A 99 -16.73 1.50 -0.87
C MET A 99 -15.25 1.91 -0.82
N VAL A 100 -14.95 3.19 -0.64
CA VAL A 100 -13.56 3.66 -0.54
C VAL A 100 -12.89 3.16 0.75
N SER A 101 -13.63 3.08 1.84
CA SER A 101 -13.12 2.53 3.10
C SER A 101 -12.78 1.04 2.95
N PHE A 102 -13.67 0.26 2.34
CA PHE A 102 -13.41 -1.17 2.08
C PHE A 102 -12.27 -1.38 1.09
N ALA A 103 -12.22 -0.64 -0.01
CA ALA A 103 -11.14 -0.73 -0.99
C ALA A 103 -9.76 -0.43 -0.36
N SER A 104 -9.71 0.56 0.54
CA SER A 104 -8.50 0.86 1.33
C SER A 104 -8.12 -0.29 2.26
N LEU A 105 -9.10 -0.90 2.96
CA LEU A 105 -8.88 -2.09 3.78
C LEU A 105 -8.36 -3.27 2.96
N ALA A 106 -8.88 -3.48 1.75
CA ALA A 106 -8.46 -4.57 0.87
C ALA A 106 -6.98 -4.44 0.46
N VAL A 107 -6.50 -3.22 0.19
CA VAL A 107 -5.08 -2.96 -0.10
C VAL A 107 -4.21 -3.31 1.11
N VAL A 108 -4.57 -2.79 2.30
CA VAL A 108 -3.82 -3.06 3.54
C VAL A 108 -3.84 -4.55 3.89
N PHE A 109 -4.99 -5.21 3.71
CA PHE A 109 -5.13 -6.64 3.90
C PHE A 109 -4.19 -7.43 2.97
N SER A 110 -4.03 -6.99 1.72
CA SER A 110 -3.15 -7.65 0.74
C SER A 110 -1.68 -7.56 1.16
N PHE A 111 -1.22 -6.40 1.65
CA PHE A 111 0.11 -6.27 2.24
C PHE A 111 0.31 -7.20 3.44
N ALA A 112 -0.62 -7.20 4.38
CA ALA A 112 -0.49 -7.96 5.61
C ALA A 112 -0.62 -9.49 5.39
N SER A 113 -1.52 -9.93 4.51
CA SER A 113 -1.77 -11.35 4.27
C SER A 113 -0.60 -12.05 3.58
N ALA A 114 0.11 -11.38 2.67
CA ALA A 114 1.27 -11.97 2.01
C ALA A 114 2.41 -12.34 2.98
N ARG A 115 2.43 -11.80 4.21
CA ARG A 115 3.39 -12.18 5.24
C ARG A 115 3.01 -13.45 6.01
N ASN A 116 1.70 -13.73 6.08
CA ASN A 116 1.15 -14.78 6.95
C ASN A 116 1.00 -16.15 6.25
N PHE A 117 1.18 -16.20 4.92
CA PHE A 117 1.24 -17.47 4.22
C PHE A 117 2.65 -18.05 4.40
N GLY A 118 2.78 -19.11 5.22
CA GLY A 118 4.04 -19.78 5.50
C GLY A 118 4.71 -20.37 4.25
N PRO A 119 5.93 -20.91 4.36
CA PRO A 119 6.78 -21.32 3.23
C PRO A 119 6.18 -22.40 2.30
N SER A 120 5.02 -22.96 2.63
CA SER A 120 4.29 -23.92 1.80
C SER A 120 3.24 -23.30 0.88
N GLN A 121 2.99 -21.97 0.96
CA GLN A 121 2.08 -21.25 0.05
C GLN A 121 2.90 -20.20 -0.70
N GLN A 122 2.87 -20.27 -2.03
CA GLN A 122 3.69 -19.52 -3.00
C GLN A 122 3.42 -17.99 -3.03
N GLU A 123 2.86 -17.39 -1.98
CA GLU A 123 2.35 -16.01 -2.00
C GLU A 123 2.97 -15.11 -0.92
N GLY A 124 4.29 -15.23 -0.69
CA GLY A 124 5.03 -14.28 0.16
C GLY A 124 5.19 -12.89 -0.51
N PRO A 125 5.79 -11.92 0.19
CA PRO A 125 6.22 -10.68 -0.43
C PRO A 125 7.08 -10.95 -1.66
N SER A 126 6.70 -10.41 -2.82
CA SER A 126 7.40 -10.58 -4.10
C SER A 126 7.16 -9.36 -4.99
N LEU A 127 7.94 -9.22 -6.06
CA LEU A 127 7.75 -8.17 -7.06
C LEU A 127 6.35 -8.26 -7.69
N ASP A 128 5.92 -9.44 -8.09
CA ASP A 128 4.60 -9.64 -8.71
C ASP A 128 3.45 -9.32 -7.73
N ALA A 129 3.58 -9.74 -6.48
CA ALA A 129 2.60 -9.42 -5.44
C ALA A 129 2.53 -7.91 -5.19
N LEU A 130 3.67 -7.19 -5.19
CA LEU A 130 3.68 -5.72 -5.05
C LEU A 130 3.01 -5.03 -6.25
N ILE A 131 3.29 -5.47 -7.47
CA ILE A 131 2.64 -4.94 -8.68
C ILE A 131 1.13 -5.19 -8.65
N HIS A 132 0.70 -6.36 -8.16
CA HIS A 132 -0.72 -6.64 -7.96
C HIS A 132 -1.36 -5.70 -6.93
N ILE A 133 -0.69 -5.45 -5.79
CA ILE A 133 -1.15 -4.49 -4.78
C ILE A 133 -1.23 -3.07 -5.37
N PHE A 134 -0.29 -2.68 -6.21
CA PHE A 134 -0.34 -1.40 -6.92
C PHE A 134 -1.59 -1.30 -7.81
N THR A 135 -1.93 -2.37 -8.52
CA THR A 135 -3.15 -2.44 -9.34
C THR A 135 -4.41 -2.28 -8.49
N LEU A 136 -4.48 -2.95 -7.34
CA LEU A 136 -5.59 -2.79 -6.38
C LEU A 136 -5.68 -1.35 -5.85
N THR A 137 -4.54 -0.75 -5.51
CA THR A 137 -4.47 0.62 -5.01
C THR A 137 -4.98 1.63 -6.03
N ARG A 138 -4.70 1.43 -7.31
CA ARG A 138 -5.26 2.25 -8.41
C ARG A 138 -6.77 2.05 -8.55
N GLY A 139 -7.29 0.87 -8.27
CA GLY A 139 -8.74 0.62 -8.19
C GLY A 139 -9.42 1.47 -7.11
N VAL A 140 -8.77 1.69 -5.96
CA VAL A 140 -9.27 2.62 -4.92
C VAL A 140 -9.46 4.02 -5.48
N GLN A 141 -8.49 4.51 -6.27
CA GLN A 141 -8.57 5.85 -6.88
C GLN A 141 -9.76 5.99 -7.83
N GLN A 142 -10.12 4.93 -8.56
CA GLN A 142 -11.30 4.95 -9.43
C GLN A 142 -12.59 5.12 -8.62
N VAL A 143 -12.70 4.45 -7.46
CA VAL A 143 -13.83 4.64 -6.54
C VAL A 143 -13.86 6.08 -6.00
N VAL A 144 -12.72 6.64 -5.62
CA VAL A 144 -12.62 8.04 -5.16
C VAL A 144 -13.04 9.02 -6.26
N ASN A 145 -12.60 8.79 -7.49
CA ASN A 145 -12.89 9.67 -8.63
C ASN A 145 -14.37 9.73 -8.98
N ALA A 146 -15.14 8.68 -8.69
CA ALA A 146 -16.57 8.64 -8.97
C ALA A 146 -17.35 9.73 -8.22
N GLU A 147 -16.96 10.07 -6.98
CA GLU A 147 -17.66 11.05 -6.12
C GLU A 147 -16.67 11.92 -5.33
N THR A 148 -15.62 12.43 -6.00
CA THR A 148 -14.52 13.16 -5.35
C THR A 148 -15.00 14.32 -4.48
N ALA A 149 -15.83 15.22 -5.02
CA ALA A 149 -16.29 16.42 -4.30
C ALA A 149 -17.07 16.06 -3.03
N PHE A 150 -17.93 15.01 -3.12
CA PHE A 150 -18.68 14.52 -1.97
C PHE A 150 -17.77 13.93 -0.90
N LEU A 151 -16.78 13.10 -1.28
CA LEU A 151 -15.85 12.48 -0.35
C LEU A 151 -15.00 13.52 0.40
N PHE A 152 -14.48 14.53 -0.31
CA PHE A 152 -13.70 15.61 0.31
C PHE A 152 -14.52 16.49 1.26
N ALA A 153 -15.80 16.69 0.98
CA ALA A 153 -16.72 17.43 1.86
C ALA A 153 -17.28 16.59 3.02
N SER A 154 -17.14 15.26 2.96
CA SER A 154 -17.69 14.35 3.97
C SER A 154 -16.81 14.27 5.23
N ASN A 155 -17.28 13.50 6.22
CA ASN A 155 -16.52 13.15 7.42
C ASN A 155 -15.28 12.29 7.14
N LEU A 156 -15.12 11.76 5.92
CA LEU A 156 -13.89 11.08 5.46
C LEU A 156 -12.88 12.04 4.81
N GLY A 157 -13.24 13.31 4.59
CA GLY A 157 -12.40 14.31 3.92
C GLY A 157 -10.93 14.34 4.39
N PRO A 158 -10.64 14.29 5.71
CA PRO A 158 -9.26 14.28 6.19
C PRO A 158 -8.42 13.07 5.74
N LEU A 159 -9.03 11.96 5.32
CA LEU A 159 -8.30 10.82 4.74
C LEU A 159 -7.64 11.19 3.41
N PHE A 160 -8.24 12.10 2.66
CA PHE A 160 -7.79 12.51 1.31
C PHE A 160 -6.98 13.81 1.34
N ASN A 161 -7.23 14.66 2.34
CA ASN A 161 -6.59 15.97 2.47
C ASN A 161 -5.24 15.85 3.17
N ILE A 162 -4.21 15.42 2.43
CA ILE A 162 -2.86 15.22 2.94
C ILE A 162 -2.06 16.50 2.69
N LYS A 163 -1.76 17.23 3.76
CA LYS A 163 -0.88 18.42 3.67
C LYS A 163 0.58 17.97 3.70
N PRO A 164 1.42 18.51 2.79
CA PRO A 164 2.85 18.23 2.84
C PRO A 164 3.43 18.69 4.19
N PRO A 165 4.17 17.84 4.91
CA PRO A 165 4.85 18.25 6.12
C PRO A 165 6.05 19.14 5.79
N ASP A 166 6.39 20.02 6.73
CA ASP A 166 7.61 20.84 6.64
C ASP A 166 8.83 20.03 7.13
N THR A 167 9.07 18.90 6.48
CA THR A 167 10.16 17.99 6.82
C THR A 167 11.19 18.00 5.70
N PRO A 168 12.41 18.48 5.94
CA PRO A 168 13.43 18.55 4.90
C PRO A 168 13.86 17.14 4.46
N MET A 169 14.06 16.98 3.16
CA MET A 169 14.59 15.74 2.59
C MET A 169 16.10 15.64 2.91
N PRO A 170 16.59 14.54 3.49
CA PRO A 170 18.01 14.33 3.71
C PRO A 170 18.84 14.39 2.43
N ALA A 171 20.07 14.92 2.50
CA ALA A 171 20.94 15.13 1.34
C ALA A 171 21.18 13.84 0.52
N GLN A 172 21.31 12.70 1.18
CA GLN A 172 21.48 11.40 0.51
C GLN A 172 20.31 11.01 -0.39
N PHE A 173 19.06 11.32 0.01
CA PHE A 173 17.87 11.11 -0.81
C PHE A 173 17.80 12.09 -1.97
N GLN A 174 18.14 13.38 -1.73
CA GLN A 174 18.24 14.37 -2.81
C GLN A 174 19.23 13.92 -3.90
N SER A 175 20.41 13.46 -3.47
CA SER A 175 21.44 12.95 -4.38
C SER A 175 20.98 11.68 -5.14
N ALA A 176 20.23 10.80 -4.48
CA ALA A 176 19.68 9.61 -5.14
C ALA A 176 18.68 9.98 -6.23
N PHE A 177 17.78 10.91 -5.96
CA PHE A 177 16.84 11.41 -6.98
C PHE A 177 17.53 12.11 -8.13
N GLN A 178 18.56 12.95 -7.87
CA GLN A 178 19.35 13.59 -8.92
C GLN A 178 20.03 12.54 -9.83
N ARG A 179 20.54 11.45 -9.25
CA ARG A 179 21.12 10.33 -10.04
C ARG A 179 20.06 9.64 -10.91
N LEU A 180 18.84 9.42 -10.39
CA LEU A 180 17.73 8.85 -11.17
C LEU A 180 17.34 9.76 -12.34
N GLU A 181 17.22 11.07 -12.10
CA GLU A 181 16.88 12.05 -13.15
C GLU A 181 17.95 12.09 -14.23
N LYS A 182 19.23 12.10 -13.82
CA LYS A 182 20.34 12.04 -14.76
C LYS A 182 20.32 10.75 -15.58
N LEU A 183 20.12 9.62 -14.94
CA LEU A 183 20.03 8.32 -15.62
C LEU A 183 18.88 8.29 -16.63
N ASN A 184 17.71 8.85 -16.29
CA ASN A 184 16.57 8.95 -17.19
C ASN A 184 16.92 9.77 -18.46
N PHE A 185 17.60 10.91 -18.25
CA PHE A 185 18.08 11.73 -19.33
C PHE A 185 19.12 10.99 -20.20
N ASP A 186 20.10 10.35 -19.61
CA ASP A 186 21.15 9.62 -20.34
C ASP A 186 20.55 8.46 -21.16
N CYS A 187 19.59 7.71 -20.62
CA CYS A 187 18.89 6.63 -21.34
C CYS A 187 18.11 7.16 -22.55
N SER A 188 17.44 8.31 -22.45
CA SER A 188 16.68 8.89 -23.55
C SER A 188 17.58 9.35 -24.72
N HIS A 189 18.82 9.70 -24.43
CA HIS A 189 19.83 10.07 -25.46
C HIS A 189 20.48 8.83 -26.09
N GLN A 190 20.52 7.72 -25.39
CA GLN A 190 21.11 6.48 -25.89
C GLN A 190 20.12 5.62 -26.70
N SER A 191 18.82 5.75 -26.44
CA SER A 191 17.79 4.95 -27.08
C SER A 191 16.50 5.72 -27.31
N THR A 192 16.03 5.77 -28.54
CA THR A 192 14.72 6.32 -28.91
C THR A 192 13.55 5.48 -28.38
N ALA A 193 13.80 4.26 -27.92
CA ALA A 193 12.80 3.41 -27.30
C ALA A 193 12.56 3.73 -25.81
N HIS A 194 13.40 4.59 -25.20
CA HIS A 194 13.21 5.05 -23.83
C HIS A 194 12.42 6.36 -23.82
N ASP A 195 11.14 6.29 -23.44
CA ASP A 195 10.32 7.48 -23.21
C ASP A 195 10.65 8.06 -21.83
N MET A 196 11.23 9.27 -21.83
CA MET A 196 11.66 9.94 -20.60
C MET A 196 10.47 10.41 -19.74
N ALA A 197 9.36 10.81 -20.35
CA ALA A 197 8.30 11.54 -19.66
C ALA A 197 7.56 10.72 -18.56
N PRO A 198 7.16 9.46 -18.77
CA PRO A 198 6.55 8.65 -17.71
C PRO A 198 7.49 8.43 -16.52
N TYR A 199 8.77 8.24 -16.77
CA TYR A 199 9.76 8.03 -15.71
C TYR A 199 10.07 9.31 -14.93
N GLU A 200 10.18 10.44 -15.60
CA GLU A 200 10.32 11.76 -14.94
C GLU A 200 9.16 12.02 -13.98
N LEU A 201 7.94 11.73 -14.43
CA LEU A 201 6.76 11.87 -13.59
C LEU A 201 6.77 10.86 -12.41
N ALA A 202 7.14 9.60 -12.64
CA ALA A 202 7.24 8.60 -11.57
C ALA A 202 8.29 9.00 -10.52
N ILE A 203 9.47 9.46 -10.93
CA ILE A 203 10.53 9.96 -10.04
C ILE A 203 10.04 11.18 -9.26
N THR A 204 9.35 12.11 -9.91
CA THR A 204 8.76 13.29 -9.26
C THR A 204 7.74 12.87 -8.19
N ARG A 205 6.87 11.90 -8.47
CA ARG A 205 5.88 11.38 -7.50
C ARG A 205 6.56 10.68 -6.33
N LEU A 206 7.62 9.93 -6.58
CA LEU A 206 8.41 9.30 -5.53
C LEU A 206 9.10 10.34 -4.65
N ARG A 207 9.67 11.39 -5.24
CA ARG A 207 10.25 12.53 -4.52
C ARG A 207 9.22 13.26 -3.65
N GLN A 208 8.00 13.45 -4.15
CA GLN A 208 6.90 14.07 -3.41
C GLN A 208 6.43 13.24 -2.21
N LEU A 209 6.63 11.91 -2.25
CA LEU A 209 6.31 11.02 -1.14
C LEU A 209 7.30 11.16 0.03
N ALA A 210 8.57 11.47 -0.25
CA ALA A 210 9.65 11.45 0.72
C ALA A 210 9.38 12.27 2.00
N PRO A 211 8.97 13.56 1.96
CA PRO A 211 8.71 14.35 3.16
C PRO A 211 7.67 13.70 4.08
N PHE A 212 6.63 13.09 3.51
CA PHE A 212 5.59 12.41 4.27
C PHE A 212 6.13 11.17 4.97
N THR A 213 6.94 10.37 4.28
CA THR A 213 7.54 9.16 4.84
C THR A 213 8.54 9.49 5.95
N PHE A 214 9.25 10.60 5.85
CA PHE A 214 10.15 11.05 6.94
C PHE A 214 9.36 11.55 8.16
N ALA A 215 8.23 12.20 7.96
CA ALA A 215 7.39 12.67 9.07
C ALA A 215 6.66 11.53 9.78
N GLU A 216 6.18 10.54 9.02
CA GLU A 216 5.37 9.42 9.51
C GLU A 216 5.82 8.10 8.86
N PRO A 217 7.00 7.56 9.23
CA PRO A 217 7.62 6.44 8.52
C PRO A 217 6.79 5.14 8.58
N THR A 218 6.00 4.94 9.63
CA THR A 218 5.17 3.74 9.79
C THR A 218 3.84 3.77 9.02
N SER A 219 3.54 4.86 8.32
CA SER A 219 2.27 5.03 7.62
C SER A 219 2.22 4.27 6.29
N LEU A 220 1.56 3.11 6.27
CA LEU A 220 1.29 2.36 5.04
C LEU A 220 0.48 3.17 4.02
N THR A 221 -0.45 4.00 4.47
CA THR A 221 -1.29 4.83 3.60
C THR A 221 -0.45 5.80 2.77
N LEU A 222 0.60 6.37 3.36
CA LEU A 222 1.50 7.28 2.65
C LEU A 222 2.36 6.53 1.64
N VAL A 223 2.95 5.41 2.04
CA VAL A 223 3.79 4.60 1.16
C VAL A 223 2.97 4.05 -0.01
N GLY A 224 1.76 3.55 0.24
CA GLY A 224 0.84 3.08 -0.80
C GLY A 224 0.40 4.17 -1.80
N GLY A 225 0.48 5.46 -1.42
CA GLY A 225 0.11 6.59 -2.27
C GLY A 225 0.95 6.76 -3.54
N PHE A 226 2.13 6.15 -3.63
CA PHE A 226 2.95 6.15 -4.84
C PHE A 226 2.22 5.50 -6.02
N ALA A 227 1.65 4.30 -5.85
CA ALA A 227 0.95 3.56 -6.89
C ALA A 227 -0.24 4.34 -7.49
N ILE A 228 -0.96 5.11 -6.66
CA ILE A 228 -2.08 5.96 -7.11
C ILE A 228 -1.62 7.04 -8.08
N ARG A 229 -0.43 7.60 -7.86
CA ARG A 229 0.09 8.78 -8.56
C ARG A 229 1.04 8.45 -9.70
N ALA A 230 1.52 7.21 -9.76
CA ALA A 230 2.43 6.76 -10.83
C ALA A 230 1.70 6.73 -12.19
N PRO A 231 2.36 7.13 -13.29
CA PRO A 231 1.78 7.07 -14.64
C PRO A 231 1.41 5.66 -15.07
N GLU A 232 0.43 5.54 -15.98
CA GLU A 232 0.01 4.23 -16.50
C GLU A 232 1.14 3.53 -17.26
N GLU A 233 1.85 4.28 -18.08
CA GLU A 233 2.99 3.78 -18.87
C GLU A 233 4.10 3.22 -17.98
N PHE A 234 4.40 3.89 -16.86
CA PHE A 234 5.33 3.39 -15.86
C PHE A 234 4.85 2.08 -15.22
N MET A 235 3.55 1.98 -14.93
CA MET A 235 2.96 0.76 -14.37
C MET A 235 3.01 -0.40 -15.36
N GLU A 236 2.82 -0.11 -16.66
CA GLU A 236 2.94 -1.12 -17.71
C GLU A 236 4.40 -1.59 -17.86
N ASP A 237 5.34 -0.68 -17.79
CA ASP A 237 6.78 -1.01 -17.81
C ASP A 237 7.20 -1.84 -16.60
N LEU A 238 6.60 -1.60 -15.41
CA LEU A 238 6.82 -2.47 -14.25
C LEU A 238 6.29 -3.88 -14.47
N LYS A 239 5.09 -4.04 -15.02
CA LYS A 239 4.52 -5.35 -15.35
C LYS A 239 5.39 -6.12 -16.34
N ASN A 240 6.01 -5.39 -17.27
CA ASN A 240 6.93 -5.94 -18.27
C ASN A 240 8.38 -6.06 -17.77
N SER A 241 8.64 -5.83 -16.48
CA SER A 241 9.98 -5.89 -15.87
C SER A 241 11.03 -5.05 -16.62
N ARG A 242 10.64 -3.89 -17.15
CA ARG A 242 11.58 -2.98 -17.83
C ARG A 242 12.67 -2.52 -16.86
N PRO A 243 13.95 -2.58 -17.24
CA PRO A 243 15.05 -2.35 -16.31
C PRO A 243 14.99 -1.00 -15.59
N PHE A 244 14.71 0.09 -16.31
CA PHE A 244 14.63 1.41 -15.70
C PHE A 244 13.43 1.53 -14.73
N ALA A 245 12.28 0.92 -15.04
CA ALA A 245 11.13 0.88 -14.14
C ALA A 245 11.49 0.13 -12.83
N LEU A 246 12.23 -0.97 -12.93
CA LEU A 246 12.74 -1.70 -11.76
C LEU A 246 13.73 -0.88 -10.94
N VAL A 247 14.59 -0.06 -11.58
CA VAL A 247 15.49 0.86 -10.87
C VAL A 247 14.69 1.91 -10.08
N VAL A 248 13.65 2.51 -10.64
CA VAL A 248 12.77 3.44 -9.91
C VAL A 248 12.06 2.71 -8.75
N LEU A 249 11.54 1.50 -9.00
CA LEU A 249 10.89 0.70 -7.96
C LEU A 249 11.85 0.31 -6.83
N ALA A 250 13.13 0.04 -7.13
CA ALA A 250 14.15 -0.21 -6.12
C ALA A 250 14.29 0.96 -5.14
N HIS A 251 14.22 2.20 -5.63
CA HIS A 251 14.21 3.38 -4.77
C HIS A 251 12.92 3.51 -3.95
N TYR A 252 11.78 3.11 -4.49
CA TYR A 252 10.53 3.01 -3.73
C TYR A 252 10.62 1.98 -2.60
N CYS A 253 11.33 0.86 -2.79
CA CYS A 253 11.53 -0.15 -1.75
C CYS A 253 12.21 0.39 -0.50
N VAL A 254 13.01 1.47 -0.61
CA VAL A 254 13.59 2.16 0.55
C VAL A 254 12.49 2.75 1.44
N PHE A 255 11.47 3.37 0.86
CA PHE A 255 10.34 3.91 1.62
C PHE A 255 9.49 2.79 2.23
N LEU A 256 9.29 1.68 1.53
CA LEU A 256 8.67 0.48 2.13
C LEU A 256 9.48 -0.02 3.32
N HIS A 257 10.81 -0.07 3.20
CA HIS A 257 11.68 -0.50 4.29
C HIS A 257 11.62 0.45 5.49
N MET A 258 11.50 1.75 5.27
CA MET A 258 11.29 2.72 6.36
C MET A 258 10.01 2.41 7.15
N ALA A 259 8.97 1.92 6.47
CA ALA A 259 7.70 1.54 7.08
C ALA A 259 7.67 0.12 7.69
N ARG A 260 8.81 -0.58 7.78
CA ARG A 260 8.89 -1.99 8.23
C ARG A 260 8.39 -2.26 9.64
N GLU A 261 8.39 -1.26 10.51
CA GLU A 261 7.83 -1.36 11.87
C GLU A 261 6.30 -1.51 11.85
N ASN A 262 5.63 -1.10 10.77
CA ASN A 262 4.24 -1.43 10.57
C ASN A 262 4.12 -2.92 10.22
N TRP A 263 3.45 -3.70 11.05
CA TRP A 263 3.34 -5.14 10.86
C TRP A 263 2.73 -5.55 9.52
N CYS A 264 1.90 -4.71 8.89
CA CYS A 264 1.37 -4.97 7.55
C CYS A 264 2.47 -4.93 6.48
N VAL A 265 3.49 -4.09 6.68
CA VAL A 265 4.59 -3.89 5.74
C VAL A 265 5.74 -4.87 6.03
N GLY A 266 6.28 -4.85 7.25
CA GLY A 266 7.40 -5.72 7.64
C GLY A 266 8.52 -5.74 6.60
N PRO A 267 8.96 -6.92 6.11
CA PRO A 267 10.14 -7.06 5.25
C PRO A 267 9.89 -6.80 3.76
N TRP A 268 8.74 -6.27 3.35
CA TRP A 268 8.41 -6.05 1.93
C TRP A 268 9.50 -5.33 1.16
N GLY A 269 10.03 -4.20 1.70
CA GLY A 269 11.05 -3.41 1.03
C GLY A 269 12.32 -4.19 0.76
N SER A 270 12.82 -4.94 1.75
CA SER A 270 14.06 -5.72 1.62
C SER A 270 13.91 -6.93 0.71
N ILE A 271 12.76 -7.62 0.75
CA ILE A 271 12.51 -8.82 -0.07
C ILE A 271 12.40 -8.43 -1.54
N VAL A 272 11.53 -7.44 -1.85
CA VAL A 272 11.33 -7.01 -3.25
C VAL A 272 12.60 -6.38 -3.82
N LEU A 273 13.34 -5.58 -3.05
CA LEU A 273 14.61 -5.01 -3.51
C LEU A 273 15.65 -6.09 -3.85
N ARG A 274 15.74 -7.13 -3.05
CA ARG A 274 16.61 -8.28 -3.32
C ARG A 274 16.20 -9.00 -4.60
N GLU A 275 14.93 -9.23 -4.83
CA GLU A 275 14.40 -9.84 -6.06
C GLU A 275 14.72 -8.97 -7.27
N ILE A 276 14.49 -7.65 -7.21
CA ILE A 276 14.88 -6.70 -8.26
C ILE A 276 16.38 -6.82 -8.58
N SER A 277 17.25 -6.91 -7.56
CA SER A 277 18.70 -7.01 -7.75
C SER A 277 19.14 -8.30 -8.46
N GLN A 278 18.34 -9.36 -8.36
CA GLN A 278 18.56 -10.64 -9.06
C GLN A 278 18.08 -10.60 -10.51
N ILE A 279 16.97 -9.91 -10.77
CA ILE A 279 16.37 -9.78 -12.11
C ILE A 279 17.20 -8.83 -12.98
N LEU A 280 17.71 -7.74 -12.41
CA LEU A 280 18.46 -6.72 -13.15
C LEU A 280 19.76 -7.27 -13.72
N ALA A 281 19.99 -7.01 -15.01
CA ALA A 281 21.26 -7.27 -15.68
C ALA A 281 22.41 -6.47 -15.02
N PRO A 282 23.66 -6.96 -15.10
CA PRO A 282 24.80 -6.38 -14.39
C PRO A 282 25.00 -4.88 -14.60
N GLU A 283 24.72 -4.37 -15.79
CA GLU A 283 24.86 -2.94 -16.15
C GLU A 283 23.89 -2.04 -15.40
N TRP A 284 22.76 -2.55 -14.91
CA TRP A 284 21.75 -1.79 -14.16
C TRP A 284 21.99 -1.82 -12.65
N ARG A 285 22.73 -2.78 -12.12
CA ARG A 285 22.93 -2.96 -10.68
C ARG A 285 23.58 -1.76 -9.98
N PRO A 286 24.56 -1.04 -10.58
CA PRO A 286 25.14 0.15 -9.96
C PRO A 286 24.10 1.23 -9.65
N HIS A 287 23.00 1.27 -10.39
CA HIS A 287 21.95 2.27 -10.21
C HIS A 287 21.01 2.01 -9.04
N ILE A 288 21.10 0.82 -8.41
CA ILE A 288 20.33 0.46 -7.20
C ILE A 288 21.20 0.29 -5.95
N GLU A 289 22.52 0.47 -6.02
CA GLU A 289 23.46 0.30 -4.89
C GLU A 289 23.05 1.14 -3.69
N TRP A 290 22.71 2.40 -3.92
CA TRP A 290 22.22 3.26 -2.84
C TRP A 290 20.97 2.68 -2.15
N ALA A 291 20.02 2.14 -2.89
CA ALA A 291 18.83 1.54 -2.32
C ALA A 291 19.16 0.29 -1.49
N LEU A 292 20.10 -0.54 -1.96
CA LEU A 292 20.59 -1.71 -1.21
C LEU A 292 21.27 -1.31 0.10
N GLU A 293 22.08 -0.24 0.11
CA GLU A 293 22.71 0.30 1.31
C GLU A 293 21.69 0.80 2.35
N GLN A 294 20.57 1.41 1.91
CA GLN A 294 19.53 1.93 2.80
C GLN A 294 18.70 0.82 3.46
N VAL A 295 18.71 -0.40 2.89
CA VAL A 295 17.86 -1.52 3.31
C VAL A 295 18.66 -2.62 4.03
N SER A 296 19.97 -2.48 4.10
CA SER A 296 20.93 -3.42 4.72
C SER A 296 20.81 -3.48 6.24
#